data_7df70d15ff336fe4cd7c3d3b8072e1d5
#
_entry.id   7df70d15ff336fe4cd7c3d3b8072e1d5
#
_cell.length_a   1.000
_cell.length_b   1.000
_cell.length_c   1.000
_cell.angle_alpha   90.00
_cell.angle_beta   90.00
_cell.angle_gamma   90.00
#
_symmetry.space_group_name_H-M   'P 1'
#
loop_
_entity.id
_entity.type
_entity.pdbx_description
1 polymer ?
#
loop_
_entity_poly.entity_id
_entity_poly.type
_entity_poly.pdbx_seq_one_letter_code
_entity_poly.pdbx_strand_id
1 'polypeptide(L)'
;MSNVIPLPTRKDEAWRYADLDALARVWGDVPQGPERIVVPAGETLSLQIVLPVAMSGVSITDLDVVIEAGATFALHLLATDADYGRMSVNVLLHEGEHFEMGGAILGHADQTLEIVTSVNHAHPNATSNQVVRSVLAGHATGSFLGKVAVARHA
;
A
#
# COMPACT_ATOMS: atom_id res chain seq x y z
N MET A 1 11.64 18.75 19.21
CA MET A 1 11.08 19.09 17.90
C MET A 1 10.75 17.83 17.15
N SER A 2 9.51 17.59 16.89
CA SER A 2 9.12 16.49 16.03
C SER A 2 9.43 16.87 14.58
N ASN A 3 10.26 16.08 13.91
CA ASN A 3 10.47 16.21 12.48
C ASN A 3 9.21 15.74 11.78
N VAL A 4 8.28 16.68 11.55
CA VAL A 4 7.07 16.39 10.79
C VAL A 4 7.47 16.25 9.32
N ILE A 5 7.17 15.11 8.73
CA ILE A 5 7.35 14.89 7.30
C ILE A 5 6.45 15.89 6.56
N PRO A 6 6.95 16.60 5.54
CA PRO A 6 6.12 17.52 4.78
C PRO A 6 4.92 16.82 4.14
N LEU A 7 3.79 17.53 4.07
CA LEU A 7 2.61 17.04 3.36
C LEU A 7 2.99 16.76 1.89
N PRO A 8 2.65 15.58 1.36
CA PRO A 8 2.91 15.28 -0.04
C PRO A 8 2.12 16.18 -0.98
N THR A 9 2.54 16.27 -2.22
CA THR A 9 1.87 17.03 -3.26
C THR A 9 1.46 16.13 -4.42
N ARG A 10 0.55 16.60 -5.27
CA ARG A 10 0.15 15.86 -6.49
C ARG A 10 1.27 15.70 -7.51
N LYS A 11 2.38 16.40 -7.35
CA LYS A 11 3.59 16.21 -8.17
C LYS A 11 4.30 14.91 -7.81
N ASP A 12 4.09 14.43 -6.58
CA ASP A 12 4.56 13.11 -6.17
C ASP A 12 3.65 12.06 -6.81
N GLU A 13 4.19 11.25 -7.72
CA GLU A 13 3.42 10.27 -8.49
C GLU A 13 2.56 9.37 -7.60
N ALA A 14 3.12 8.92 -6.49
CA ALA A 14 2.44 8.05 -5.53
C ALA A 14 1.23 8.71 -4.86
N TRP A 15 1.11 10.03 -4.93
CA TRP A 15 0.03 10.81 -4.32
C TRP A 15 -0.88 11.50 -5.34
N ARG A 16 -0.76 11.12 -6.61
CA ARG A 16 -1.50 11.74 -7.72
C ARG A 16 -3.02 11.74 -7.53
N TYR A 17 -3.57 10.68 -6.96
CA TYR A 17 -5.01 10.50 -6.79
C TYR A 17 -5.48 10.70 -5.35
N ALA A 18 -4.60 11.16 -4.47
CA ALA A 18 -4.91 11.36 -3.06
C ALA A 18 -5.87 12.54 -2.84
N ASP A 19 -6.71 12.41 -1.83
CA ASP A 19 -7.47 13.54 -1.29
C ASP A 19 -6.57 14.34 -0.33
N LEU A 20 -5.78 15.24 -0.89
CA LEU A 20 -4.80 16.01 -0.14
C LEU A 20 -5.45 17.01 0.84
N ASP A 21 -6.65 17.48 0.55
CA ASP A 21 -7.37 18.38 1.45
C ASP A 21 -7.81 17.64 2.71
N ALA A 22 -8.36 16.45 2.56
CA ALA A 22 -8.71 15.60 3.71
C ALA A 22 -7.47 15.22 4.52
N LEU A 23 -6.39 14.87 3.83
CA LEU A 23 -5.12 14.50 4.46
C LEU A 23 -4.51 15.65 5.25
N ALA A 24 -4.54 16.86 4.70
CA ALA A 24 -3.97 18.06 5.34
C ALA A 24 -4.61 18.34 6.71
N ARG A 25 -5.91 18.07 6.86
CA ARG A 25 -6.62 18.32 8.12
C ARG A 25 -6.12 17.44 9.28
N VAL A 26 -5.52 16.30 8.98
CA VAL A 26 -5.12 15.32 9.99
C VAL A 26 -3.65 14.90 9.88
N TRP A 27 -2.86 15.58 9.05
CA TRP A 27 -1.50 15.14 8.73
C TRP A 27 -0.61 14.91 9.96
N GLY A 28 -0.74 15.77 10.96
CA GLY A 28 0.00 15.62 12.22
C GLY A 28 -0.44 14.42 13.07
N ASP A 29 -1.62 13.88 12.83
CA ASP A 29 -2.22 12.82 13.61
C ASP A 29 -2.14 11.44 12.92
N VAL A 30 -1.68 11.39 11.66
CA VAL A 30 -1.49 10.11 10.97
C VAL A 30 -0.10 9.55 11.29
N PRO A 31 0.06 8.21 11.26
CA PRO A 31 1.37 7.59 11.46
C PRO A 31 2.40 8.15 10.47
N GLN A 32 3.55 8.55 10.99
CA GLN A 32 4.66 9.05 10.19
C GLN A 32 5.66 7.93 9.98
N GLY A 33 5.75 7.47 8.74
CA GLY A 33 6.61 6.39 8.35
C GLY A 33 5.93 5.02 8.32
N PRO A 34 6.51 4.08 7.57
CA PRO A 34 5.90 2.78 7.34
C PRO A 34 6.09 1.81 8.51
N GLU A 35 5.13 0.90 8.64
CA GLU A 35 5.29 -0.30 9.43
C GLU A 35 6.13 -1.30 8.64
N ARG A 36 7.16 -1.85 9.27
CA ARG A 36 8.09 -2.78 8.61
C ARG A 36 7.68 -4.23 8.84
N ILE A 37 7.60 -4.98 7.75
CA ILE A 37 7.36 -6.42 7.77
C ILE A 37 8.57 -7.11 7.13
N VAL A 38 9.16 -8.08 7.85
CA VAL A 38 10.25 -8.90 7.34
C VAL A 38 9.77 -10.35 7.27
N VAL A 39 9.86 -10.95 6.08
CA VAL A 39 9.56 -12.37 5.88
C VAL A 39 10.91 -13.10 5.85
N PRO A 40 11.22 -13.91 6.87
CA PRO A 40 12.51 -14.57 6.96
C PRO A 40 12.77 -15.56 5.82
N ALA A 41 14.04 -15.79 5.52
CA ALA A 41 14.46 -16.66 4.44
C ALA A 41 13.82 -18.05 4.53
N GLY A 42 13.30 -18.53 3.39
CA GLY A 42 12.68 -19.85 3.28
C GLY A 42 11.30 -19.99 3.93
N GLU A 43 10.78 -18.94 4.57
CA GLU A 43 9.47 -19.01 5.21
C GLU A 43 8.34 -18.59 4.25
N THR A 44 7.13 -19.05 4.59
CA THR A 44 5.89 -18.66 3.93
C THR A 44 5.03 -17.92 4.93
N LEU A 45 4.67 -16.67 4.62
CA LEU A 45 3.81 -15.85 5.45
C LEU A 45 2.58 -15.39 4.65
N SER A 46 1.43 -15.43 5.28
CA SER A 46 0.19 -14.87 4.71
C SER A 46 -0.44 -13.92 5.72
N LEU A 47 -0.74 -12.70 5.28
CA LEU A 47 -1.38 -11.67 6.11
C LEU A 47 -2.62 -11.12 5.42
N GLN A 48 -3.60 -10.75 6.24
CA GLN A 48 -4.79 -10.02 5.82
C GLN A 48 -4.84 -8.70 6.61
N ILE A 49 -4.94 -7.59 5.90
CA ILE A 49 -4.97 -6.27 6.51
C ILE A 49 -6.18 -5.52 6.00
N VAL A 50 -7.04 -5.11 6.94
CA VAL A 50 -8.17 -4.24 6.67
C VAL A 50 -7.78 -2.82 7.06
N LEU A 51 -8.13 -1.85 6.25
CA LEU A 51 -7.89 -0.44 6.56
C LEU A 51 -8.55 -0.10 7.90
N PRO A 52 -7.80 0.39 8.90
CA PRO A 52 -8.36 0.73 10.20
C PRO A 52 -9.41 1.83 10.10
N VAL A 53 -10.49 1.69 10.88
CA VAL A 53 -11.49 2.74 11.01
C VAL A 53 -10.93 3.87 11.86
N ALA A 54 -11.01 5.09 11.36
CA ALA A 54 -10.56 6.29 12.06
C ALA A 54 -11.72 7.27 12.28
N MET A 55 -11.80 7.85 13.48
CA MET A 55 -12.85 8.81 13.82
C MET A 55 -12.79 10.07 12.95
N SER A 56 -11.60 10.45 12.47
CA SER A 56 -11.42 11.57 11.55
C SER A 56 -11.97 11.30 10.15
N GLY A 57 -12.29 10.06 9.80
CA GLY A 57 -12.63 9.64 8.45
C GLY A 57 -11.44 9.45 7.52
N VAL A 58 -10.22 9.74 7.98
CA VAL A 58 -8.99 9.57 7.20
C VAL A 58 -8.16 8.44 7.80
N SER A 59 -7.89 7.41 7.01
CA SER A 59 -7.14 6.24 7.45
C SER A 59 -6.00 5.92 6.48
N ILE A 60 -4.79 5.86 7.00
CA ILE A 60 -3.58 5.63 6.24
C ILE A 60 -2.87 4.40 6.80
N THR A 61 -2.62 3.42 5.93
CA THR A 61 -1.75 2.28 6.21
C THR A 61 -0.56 2.34 5.27
N ASP A 62 0.64 2.31 5.82
CA ASP A 62 1.88 2.33 5.04
C ASP A 62 2.77 1.17 5.49
N LEU A 63 3.11 0.30 4.54
CA LEU A 63 3.87 -0.92 4.81
C LEU A 63 5.16 -0.94 4.00
N ASP A 64 6.23 -1.34 4.67
CA ASP A 64 7.53 -1.57 4.05
C ASP A 64 7.92 -3.02 4.26
N VAL A 65 7.93 -3.81 3.17
CA VAL A 65 8.06 -5.26 3.22
C VAL A 65 9.40 -5.68 2.63
N VAL A 66 10.15 -6.45 3.41
CA VAL A 66 11.37 -7.11 2.96
C VAL A 66 11.14 -8.61 2.97
N ILE A 67 11.28 -9.25 1.80
CA ILE A 67 11.15 -10.69 1.66
C ILE A 67 12.55 -11.24 1.44
N GLU A 68 13.01 -12.08 2.38
CA GLU A 68 14.35 -12.63 2.33
C GLU A 68 14.43 -13.88 1.45
N ALA A 69 15.63 -14.31 1.12
CA ALA A 69 15.90 -15.32 0.09
C ALA A 69 15.02 -16.58 0.20
N GLY A 70 14.36 -16.93 -0.90
CA GLY A 70 13.53 -18.12 -0.98
C GLY A 70 12.21 -18.08 -0.22
N ALA A 71 11.86 -16.95 0.37
CA ALA A 71 10.60 -16.80 1.10
C ALA A 71 9.42 -16.51 0.18
N THR A 72 8.23 -16.78 0.66
CA THR A 72 6.96 -16.48 -0.02
C THR A 72 6.07 -15.64 0.89
N PHE A 73 5.54 -14.55 0.35
CA PHE A 73 4.62 -13.70 1.07
C PHE A 73 3.34 -13.48 0.28
N ALA A 74 2.22 -13.79 0.90
CA ALA A 74 0.88 -13.51 0.38
C ALA A 74 0.22 -12.42 1.25
N LEU A 75 -0.15 -11.32 0.64
CA LEU A 75 -0.76 -10.17 1.30
C LEU A 75 -2.14 -9.91 0.72
N HIS A 76 -3.14 -9.83 1.59
CA HIS A 76 -4.50 -9.48 1.20
C HIS A 76 -4.91 -8.18 1.88
N LEU A 77 -5.35 -7.21 1.08
CA LEU A 77 -5.72 -5.87 1.53
C LEU A 77 -7.19 -5.61 1.29
N LEU A 78 -7.85 -4.96 2.24
CA LEU A 78 -9.21 -4.44 2.08
C LEU A 78 -9.23 -2.96 2.45
N ALA A 79 -9.45 -2.10 1.45
CA ALA A 79 -9.66 -0.68 1.63
C ALA A 79 -11.15 -0.37 1.64
N THR A 80 -11.68 0.05 2.80
CA THR A 80 -13.10 0.31 3.02
C THR A 80 -13.28 1.21 4.25
N ASP A 81 -14.49 1.73 4.43
CA ASP A 81 -14.94 2.45 5.63
C ASP A 81 -14.08 3.66 6.03
N ALA A 82 -13.73 4.48 5.06
CA ALA A 82 -13.05 5.76 5.28
C ALA A 82 -13.55 6.79 4.29
N ASP A 83 -13.60 8.05 4.70
CA ASP A 83 -13.87 9.15 3.78
C ASP A 83 -12.71 9.32 2.80
N TYR A 84 -11.49 9.27 3.32
CA TYR A 84 -10.27 9.05 2.55
C TYR A 84 -9.46 7.92 3.17
N GLY A 85 -9.26 6.85 2.41
CA GLY A 85 -8.47 5.70 2.82
C GLY A 85 -7.34 5.41 1.85
N ARG A 86 -6.15 5.15 2.40
CA ARG A 86 -4.97 4.83 1.61
C ARG A 86 -4.21 3.67 2.21
N MET A 87 -3.92 2.67 1.40
CA MET A 87 -3.03 1.57 1.75
C MET A 87 -1.85 1.58 0.78
N SER A 88 -0.65 1.80 1.32
CA SER A 88 0.59 1.87 0.56
C SER A 88 1.51 0.73 0.95
N VAL A 89 2.05 0.02 -0.03
CA VAL A 89 2.93 -1.13 0.19
C VAL A 89 4.16 -1.02 -0.69
N ASN A 90 5.34 -1.01 -0.05
CA ASN A 90 6.62 -1.10 -0.73
C ASN A 90 7.22 -2.48 -0.46
N VAL A 91 7.61 -3.20 -1.51
CA VAL A 91 8.13 -4.56 -1.41
C VAL A 91 9.51 -4.63 -2.06
N LEU A 92 10.48 -5.13 -1.30
CA LEU A 92 11.80 -5.47 -1.82
C LEU A 92 11.94 -6.99 -1.93
N LEU A 93 12.16 -7.48 -3.13
CA LEU A 93 12.37 -8.90 -3.43
C LEU A 93 13.85 -9.21 -3.67
N HIS A 94 14.37 -10.20 -2.94
CA HIS A 94 15.68 -10.78 -3.17
C HIS A 94 15.62 -11.95 -4.14
N GLU A 95 16.58 -12.83 -4.12
CA GLU A 95 16.64 -13.94 -5.09
C GLU A 95 15.68 -15.09 -4.75
N GLY A 96 14.96 -15.56 -5.77
CA GLY A 96 14.11 -16.74 -5.66
C GLY A 96 12.86 -16.58 -4.81
N GLU A 97 12.44 -15.36 -4.55
CA GLU A 97 11.27 -15.06 -3.71
C GLU A 97 10.00 -14.94 -4.51
N HIS A 98 8.89 -15.10 -3.83
CA HIS A 98 7.56 -14.89 -4.40
C HIS A 98 6.73 -13.96 -3.54
N PHE A 99 6.15 -12.95 -4.18
CA PHE A 99 5.20 -12.03 -3.59
C PHE A 99 3.87 -12.09 -4.32
N GLU A 100 2.79 -12.26 -3.58
CA GLU A 100 1.44 -12.26 -4.11
C GLU A 100 0.57 -11.31 -3.31
N MET A 101 -0.17 -10.46 -4.01
CA MET A 101 -1.08 -9.52 -3.38
C MET A 101 -2.46 -9.59 -4.02
N GLY A 102 -3.48 -9.76 -3.18
CA GLY A 102 -4.87 -9.55 -3.54
C GLY A 102 -5.40 -8.31 -2.81
N GLY A 103 -6.01 -7.39 -3.54
CA GLY A 103 -6.61 -6.19 -2.97
C GLY A 103 -8.07 -6.04 -3.35
N ALA A 104 -8.87 -5.50 -2.44
CA ALA A 104 -10.24 -5.11 -2.72
C ALA A 104 -10.47 -3.68 -2.21
N ILE A 105 -11.16 -2.89 -3.03
CA ILE A 105 -11.59 -1.55 -2.71
C ILE A 105 -13.11 -1.54 -2.71
N LEU A 106 -13.72 -1.26 -1.56
CA LEU A 106 -15.17 -1.18 -1.41
C LEU A 106 -15.54 0.22 -0.97
N GLY A 107 -16.14 1.01 -1.87
CA GLY A 107 -16.46 2.40 -1.60
C GLY A 107 -17.92 2.74 -1.89
N HIS A 108 -18.44 3.72 -1.16
CA HIS A 108 -19.76 4.30 -1.37
C HIS A 108 -19.78 5.78 -1.01
N ALA A 109 -20.91 6.43 -1.26
CA ALA A 109 -21.06 7.88 -1.02
C ALA A 109 -19.96 8.68 -1.75
N ASP A 110 -19.26 9.56 -1.05
CA ASP A 110 -18.19 10.39 -1.62
C ASP A 110 -16.79 9.92 -1.20
N GLN A 111 -16.67 8.67 -0.79
CA GLN A 111 -15.40 8.10 -0.34
C GLN A 111 -14.35 8.09 -1.43
N THR A 112 -13.11 8.36 -1.05
CA THR A 112 -11.93 8.20 -1.90
C THR A 112 -11.02 7.15 -1.29
N LEU A 113 -10.85 6.03 -1.98
CA LEU A 113 -10.08 4.90 -1.48
C LEU A 113 -9.01 4.51 -2.49
N GLU A 114 -7.80 4.29 -2.01
CA GLU A 114 -6.70 3.92 -2.90
C GLU A 114 -5.77 2.86 -2.32
N ILE A 115 -5.21 2.05 -3.21
CA ILE A 115 -4.12 1.13 -2.93
C ILE A 115 -2.96 1.53 -3.84
N VAL A 116 -1.80 1.74 -3.24
CA VAL A 116 -0.57 2.12 -3.94
C VAL A 116 0.51 1.10 -3.63
N THR A 117 1.09 0.50 -4.66
CA THR A 117 2.16 -0.48 -4.47
C THR A 117 3.40 -0.13 -5.26
N SER A 118 4.54 -0.46 -4.70
CA SER A 118 5.82 -0.42 -5.38
C SER A 118 6.56 -1.72 -5.09
N VAL A 119 6.77 -2.53 -6.12
CA VAL A 119 7.45 -3.82 -6.00
C VAL A 119 8.78 -3.74 -6.73
N ASN A 120 9.87 -3.98 -6.02
CA ASN A 120 11.22 -3.92 -6.55
C ASN A 120 11.83 -5.33 -6.64
N HIS A 121 12.03 -5.81 -7.86
CA HIS A 121 12.78 -7.03 -8.16
C HIS A 121 14.26 -6.69 -8.23
N ALA A 122 14.94 -6.75 -7.08
CA ALA A 122 16.34 -6.36 -6.98
C ALA A 122 17.32 -7.47 -7.42
N HIS A 123 16.86 -8.73 -7.47
CA HIS A 123 17.68 -9.90 -7.78
C HIS A 123 16.95 -10.84 -8.74
N PRO A 124 17.70 -11.76 -9.41
CA PRO A 124 17.09 -12.72 -10.34
C PRO A 124 16.11 -13.70 -9.69
N ASN A 125 15.24 -14.28 -10.50
CA ASN A 125 14.36 -15.40 -10.14
C ASN A 125 13.28 -15.07 -9.10
N ALA A 126 13.07 -13.82 -8.78
CA ALA A 126 11.92 -13.40 -7.98
C ALA A 126 10.68 -13.29 -8.87
N THR A 127 9.52 -13.58 -8.30
CA THR A 127 8.24 -13.47 -9.00
C THR A 127 7.26 -12.66 -8.16
N SER A 128 6.37 -11.94 -8.81
CA SER A 128 5.30 -11.22 -8.13
C SER A 128 4.02 -11.23 -8.94
N ASN A 129 2.90 -11.17 -8.25
CA ASN A 129 1.58 -11.06 -8.84
C ASN A 129 0.70 -10.15 -7.98
N GLN A 130 -0.05 -9.27 -8.63
CA GLN A 130 -0.95 -8.34 -7.94
C GLN A 130 -2.29 -8.32 -8.66
N VAL A 131 -3.38 -8.46 -7.91
CA VAL A 131 -4.75 -8.35 -8.41
C VAL A 131 -5.52 -7.43 -7.47
N VAL A 132 -6.06 -6.35 -8.00
CA VAL A 132 -6.90 -5.42 -7.25
C VAL A 132 -8.26 -5.31 -7.93
N ARG A 133 -9.32 -5.42 -7.14
CA ARG A 133 -10.70 -5.29 -7.60
C ARG A 133 -11.40 -4.20 -6.81
N SER A 134 -12.25 -3.44 -7.51
CA SER A 134 -13.01 -2.34 -6.90
C SER A 134 -14.50 -2.56 -7.09
N VAL A 135 -15.26 -2.33 -6.03
CA VAL A 135 -16.72 -2.24 -6.07
C VAL A 135 -17.10 -0.87 -5.49
N LEU A 136 -17.68 -0.03 -6.34
CA LEU A 136 -17.94 1.37 -5.99
C LEU A 136 -19.40 1.70 -6.24
N ALA A 137 -19.99 2.48 -5.33
CA ALA A 137 -21.36 2.99 -5.45
C ALA A 137 -21.38 4.50 -5.15
N GLY A 138 -22.45 5.17 -5.56
CA GLY A 138 -22.61 6.61 -5.38
C GLY A 138 -21.55 7.40 -6.15
N HIS A 139 -20.85 8.28 -5.48
CA HIS A 139 -19.78 9.11 -6.04
C HIS A 139 -18.38 8.67 -5.57
N ALA A 140 -18.26 7.45 -5.06
CA ALA A 140 -16.98 6.94 -4.58
C ALA A 140 -15.95 6.86 -5.68
N THR A 141 -14.70 7.13 -5.32
CA THR A 141 -13.53 7.01 -6.19
C THR A 141 -12.61 5.93 -5.63
N GLY A 142 -12.29 4.95 -6.46
CA GLY A 142 -11.31 3.92 -6.14
C GLY A 142 -10.15 3.98 -7.13
N SER A 143 -8.92 3.91 -6.65
CA SER A 143 -7.75 3.88 -7.52
C SER A 143 -6.72 2.86 -7.05
N PHE A 144 -6.07 2.24 -8.03
CA PHE A 144 -4.90 1.40 -7.80
C PHE A 144 -3.76 1.91 -8.65
N LEU A 145 -2.66 2.24 -7.98
CA LEU A 145 -1.43 2.66 -8.64
C LEU A 145 -0.34 1.66 -8.29
N GLY A 146 0.02 0.82 -9.25
CA GLY A 146 1.05 -0.20 -9.09
C GLY A 146 2.30 0.14 -9.89
N LYS A 147 3.45 0.05 -9.25
CA LYS A 147 4.75 0.22 -9.88
C LYS A 147 5.59 -1.04 -9.66
N VAL A 148 6.15 -1.56 -10.74
CA VAL A 148 7.11 -2.68 -10.67
C VAL A 148 8.43 -2.20 -11.25
N ALA A 149 9.47 -2.26 -10.44
CA ALA A 149 10.84 -1.96 -10.87
C ALA A 149 11.63 -3.27 -10.92
N VAL A 150 12.36 -3.47 -12.01
CA VAL A 150 13.17 -4.66 -12.21
C VAL A 150 14.61 -4.22 -12.42
N ALA A 151 15.53 -4.72 -11.59
CA ALA A 151 16.94 -4.41 -11.74
C ALA A 151 17.47 -4.99 -13.07
N ARG A 152 18.50 -4.36 -13.61
CA ARG A 152 18.99 -4.63 -14.97
C ARG A 152 19.35 -6.10 -15.25
N HIS A 153 19.68 -6.84 -14.22
CA HIS A 153 20.04 -8.28 -14.32
C HIS A 153 19.14 -9.18 -13.47
N ALA A 154 17.99 -8.65 -13.08
CA ALA A 154 17.02 -9.43 -12.29
C ALA A 154 16.07 -10.22 -13.19
#